data_8f84626679149b8d3183d33ac05d7835
#
_entry.id   8f84626679149b8d3183d33ac05d7835
#
_cell.length_a   1.000
_cell.length_b   1.000
_cell.length_c   1.000
_cell.angle_alpha   90.00
_cell.angle_beta   90.00
_cell.angle_gamma   90.00
#
_symmetry.space_group_name_H-M   'P 1'
#
loop_
_entity.id
_entity.type
_entity.pdbx_description
1 polymer ?
#
loop_
_entity_poly.entity_id
_entity_poly.type
_entity_poly.pdbx_seq_one_letter_code
_entity_poly.pdbx_strand_id
1 'polypeptide(L)'
;MKTILTPSQIYSLIFSAEESYNPSAVRESDIAIAESRYLLPIVGESLYNALLEGDYSELCSDYVAPMLGAWTRYIVEPLLAERCGFGHGATVADAELLARLKLMAMSHSRRLSDYLNAHAE
;
A
#
# COMPACT_ATOMS: atom_id res chain seq x y z
N MET A 1 15.08 -5.62 -6.55
CA MET A 1 13.95 -5.87 -5.63
C MET A 1 12.67 -6.02 -6.43
N LYS A 2 11.90 -7.06 -6.14
CA LYS A 2 10.65 -7.29 -6.86
C LYS A 2 9.48 -7.14 -5.90
N THR A 3 8.49 -6.33 -6.31
CA THR A 3 7.26 -6.12 -5.56
C THR A 3 6.06 -6.52 -6.41
N ILE A 4 4.92 -6.80 -5.76
CA ILE A 4 3.69 -7.17 -6.48
C ILE A 4 3.21 -6.02 -7.36
N LEU A 5 3.26 -4.79 -6.83
CA LEU A 5 2.88 -3.59 -7.57
C LEU A 5 4.09 -2.68 -7.72
N THR A 6 4.13 -1.91 -8.81
CA THR A 6 5.19 -0.92 -9.04
C THR A 6 4.89 0.38 -8.28
N PRO A 7 5.91 1.23 -8.05
CA PRO A 7 5.65 2.55 -7.45
C PRO A 7 4.64 3.38 -8.25
N SER A 8 4.66 3.28 -9.57
CA SER A 8 3.70 3.99 -10.43
C SER A 8 2.27 3.53 -10.18
N GLN A 9 2.06 2.22 -10.05
CA GLN A 9 0.74 1.66 -9.76
C GLN A 9 0.24 2.10 -8.39
N ILE A 10 1.11 2.04 -7.38
CA ILE A 10 0.76 2.48 -6.03
C ILE A 10 0.45 3.98 -6.01
N TYR A 11 1.29 4.78 -6.68
CA TYR A 11 1.07 6.23 -6.75
C TYR A 11 -0.33 6.55 -7.28
N SER A 12 -0.75 5.85 -8.33
CA SER A 12 -2.08 6.05 -8.93
C SER A 12 -3.21 5.66 -8.00
N LEU A 13 -2.97 4.71 -7.10
CA LEU A 13 -3.98 4.26 -6.15
C LEU A 13 -4.15 5.20 -4.97
N ILE A 14 -3.08 5.84 -4.52
CA ILE A 14 -3.11 6.60 -3.26
C ILE A 14 -3.18 8.10 -3.43
N PHE A 15 -2.84 8.63 -4.60
CA PHE A 15 -2.91 10.06 -4.86
C PHE A 15 -3.91 10.35 -5.97
N SER A 16 -4.78 11.33 -5.75
CA SER A 16 -5.72 11.76 -6.76
C SER A 16 -4.99 12.59 -7.83
N ALA A 17 -5.65 12.80 -8.96
CA ALA A 17 -5.10 13.64 -10.02
C ALA A 17 -4.87 15.08 -9.57
N GLU A 18 -5.55 15.51 -8.51
CA GLU A 18 -5.42 16.85 -7.96
C GLU A 18 -4.24 16.99 -7.01
N GLU A 19 -3.69 15.87 -6.53
CA GLU A 19 -2.54 15.87 -5.65
C GLU A 19 -1.27 15.79 -6.49
N SER A 20 -0.54 16.89 -6.57
CA SER A 20 0.63 17.01 -7.44
C SER A 20 1.91 16.66 -6.71
N TYR A 21 2.00 15.46 -6.20
CA TYR A 21 3.22 15.01 -5.57
C TYR A 21 4.22 14.52 -6.61
N ASN A 22 5.49 14.64 -6.27
CA ASN A 22 6.58 14.12 -7.10
C ASN A 22 6.46 12.59 -7.18
N PRO A 23 6.70 11.97 -8.35
CA PRO A 23 6.70 10.50 -8.44
C PRO A 23 7.63 9.81 -7.45
N SER A 24 8.67 10.49 -6.97
CA SER A 24 9.56 9.94 -5.95
C SER A 24 8.93 9.86 -4.56
N ALA A 25 7.68 10.32 -4.41
CA ALA A 25 6.95 10.20 -3.14
C ALA A 25 6.80 8.74 -2.72
N VAL A 26 6.69 7.83 -3.68
CA VAL A 26 6.57 6.40 -3.42
C VAL A 26 7.76 5.69 -4.04
N ARG A 27 8.45 4.90 -3.23
CA ARG A 27 9.61 4.12 -3.66
C ARG A 27 9.31 2.63 -3.56
N GLU A 28 10.03 1.85 -4.36
CA GLU A 28 9.89 0.39 -4.33
C GLU A 28 10.15 -0.18 -2.93
N SER A 29 11.09 0.41 -2.20
CA SER A 29 11.40 -0.03 -0.83
C SER A 29 10.21 0.17 0.12
N ASP A 30 9.40 1.21 -0.09
CA ASP A 30 8.20 1.44 0.72
C ASP A 30 7.18 0.33 0.51
N ILE A 31 7.00 -0.07 -0.76
CA ILE A 31 6.08 -1.14 -1.12
C ILE A 31 6.57 -2.47 -0.52
N ALA A 32 7.87 -2.71 -0.61
CA ALA A 32 8.47 -3.92 -0.03
C ALA A 32 8.24 -4.01 1.48
N ILE A 33 8.33 -2.88 2.18
CA ILE A 33 8.02 -2.83 3.61
C ILE A 33 6.55 -3.17 3.87
N ALA A 34 5.65 -2.57 3.08
CA ALA A 34 4.22 -2.84 3.22
C ALA A 34 3.91 -4.32 2.98
N GLU A 35 4.50 -4.91 1.94
CA GLU A 35 4.30 -6.31 1.63
C GLU A 35 4.81 -7.22 2.74
N SER A 36 6.02 -6.95 3.21
CA SER A 36 6.66 -7.77 4.23
C SER A 36 5.95 -7.67 5.58
N ARG A 37 5.54 -6.46 5.95
CA ARG A 37 4.98 -6.18 7.27
C ARG A 37 3.50 -6.53 7.40
N TYR A 38 2.73 -6.26 6.35
CA TYR A 38 1.28 -6.31 6.45
C TYR A 38 0.63 -7.36 5.55
N LEU A 39 1.20 -7.64 4.40
CA LEU A 39 0.62 -8.61 3.46
C LEU A 39 1.08 -10.03 3.75
N LEU A 40 2.36 -10.24 3.85
CA LEU A 40 2.94 -11.58 4.01
C LEU A 40 2.35 -12.33 5.21
N PRO A 41 2.15 -11.69 6.40
CA PRO A 41 1.54 -12.41 7.52
C PRO A 41 0.10 -12.88 7.26
N ILE A 42 -0.60 -12.24 6.35
CA ILE A 42 -1.99 -12.61 6.03
C ILE A 42 -2.04 -13.73 4.99
N VAL A 43 -1.26 -13.61 3.91
CA VAL A 43 -1.36 -14.53 2.77
C VAL A 43 -0.44 -15.73 2.88
N GLY A 44 0.65 -15.61 3.61
CA GLY A 44 1.65 -16.66 3.70
C GLY A 44 2.59 -16.66 2.51
N GLU A 45 3.68 -17.39 2.65
CA GLU A 45 4.77 -17.35 1.69
C GLU A 45 4.39 -17.90 0.31
N SER A 46 3.65 -19.00 0.28
CA SER A 46 3.25 -19.62 -1.00
C SER A 46 2.36 -18.71 -1.84
N LEU A 47 1.34 -18.13 -1.23
CA LEU A 47 0.44 -17.22 -1.94
C LEU A 47 1.17 -15.93 -2.31
N TYR A 48 2.01 -15.43 -1.41
CA TYR A 48 2.80 -14.23 -1.70
C TYR A 48 3.68 -14.44 -2.95
N ASN A 49 4.35 -15.58 -3.05
CA ASN A 49 5.18 -15.87 -4.22
C ASN A 49 4.35 -16.00 -5.49
N ALA A 50 3.16 -16.60 -5.40
CA ALA A 50 2.25 -16.67 -6.54
C ALA A 50 1.80 -15.29 -7.00
N LEU A 51 1.51 -14.39 -6.06
CA LEU A 51 1.15 -13.01 -6.39
C LEU A 51 2.31 -12.26 -7.06
N LEU A 52 3.54 -12.53 -6.63
CA LEU A 52 4.72 -11.95 -7.28
C LEU A 52 4.87 -12.40 -8.73
N GLU A 53 4.44 -13.62 -9.03
CA GLU A 53 4.50 -14.16 -10.39
C GLU A 53 3.34 -13.70 -11.27
N GLY A 54 2.39 -12.95 -10.71
CA GLY A 54 1.24 -12.45 -11.45
C GLY A 54 0.01 -13.35 -11.40
N ASP A 55 0.05 -14.40 -10.60
CA ASP A 55 -1.10 -15.29 -10.42
C ASP A 55 -2.16 -14.61 -9.56
N TYR A 56 -3.40 -15.09 -9.62
CA TYR A 56 -4.53 -14.57 -8.86
C TYR A 56 -4.78 -13.08 -9.11
N SER A 57 -4.85 -12.71 -10.40
CA SER A 57 -4.96 -11.29 -10.79
C SER A 57 -6.22 -10.61 -10.22
N GLU A 58 -7.34 -11.31 -10.11
CA GLU A 58 -8.57 -10.75 -9.54
C GLU A 58 -8.42 -10.51 -8.05
N LEU A 59 -7.83 -11.47 -7.33
CA LEU A 59 -7.54 -11.29 -5.93
C LEU A 59 -6.61 -10.09 -5.73
N CYS A 60 -5.60 -9.97 -6.58
CA CYS A 60 -4.67 -8.86 -6.51
C CYS A 60 -5.37 -7.52 -6.72
N SER A 61 -6.16 -7.38 -7.80
CA SER A 61 -6.78 -6.10 -8.13
C SER A 61 -7.88 -5.71 -7.14
N ASP A 62 -8.63 -6.69 -6.62
CA ASP A 62 -9.81 -6.41 -5.79
C ASP A 62 -9.47 -6.27 -4.30
N TYR A 63 -8.45 -6.96 -3.82
CA TYR A 63 -8.15 -7.02 -2.39
C TYR A 63 -6.73 -6.62 -2.04
N VAL A 64 -5.74 -7.15 -2.75
CA VAL A 64 -4.32 -6.92 -2.41
C VAL A 64 -3.91 -5.51 -2.76
N ALA A 65 -4.25 -5.02 -3.95
CA ALA A 65 -3.84 -3.70 -4.40
C ALA A 65 -4.39 -2.58 -3.51
N PRO A 66 -5.70 -2.55 -3.18
CA PRO A 66 -6.21 -1.53 -2.26
C PRO A 66 -5.53 -1.57 -0.90
N MET A 67 -5.26 -2.76 -0.37
CA MET A 67 -4.59 -2.92 0.91
C MET A 67 -3.15 -2.40 0.86
N LEU A 68 -2.40 -2.79 -0.18
CA LEU A 68 -1.03 -2.31 -0.33
C LEU A 68 -0.97 -0.81 -0.54
N GLY A 69 -1.92 -0.26 -1.31
CA GLY A 69 -2.00 1.18 -1.49
C GLY A 69 -2.20 1.90 -0.16
N ALA A 70 -3.15 1.43 0.64
CA ALA A 70 -3.45 2.05 1.92
C ALA A 70 -2.28 1.97 2.90
N TRP A 71 -1.63 0.81 3.02
CA TRP A 71 -0.48 0.69 3.91
C TRP A 71 0.73 1.48 3.42
N THR A 72 0.95 1.51 2.11
CA THR A 72 2.04 2.29 1.55
C THR A 72 1.82 3.78 1.80
N ARG A 73 0.57 4.28 1.66
CA ARG A 73 0.24 5.65 1.99
C ARG A 73 0.54 5.96 3.44
N TYR A 74 0.17 5.08 4.35
CA TYR A 74 0.46 5.24 5.76
C TYR A 74 1.97 5.33 6.01
N ILE A 75 2.76 4.50 5.32
CA ILE A 75 4.21 4.49 5.48
C ILE A 75 4.85 5.78 4.94
N VAL A 76 4.42 6.25 3.75
CA VAL A 76 5.06 7.39 3.11
C VAL A 76 4.57 8.74 3.62
N GLU A 77 3.40 8.81 4.22
CA GLU A 77 2.82 10.10 4.64
C GLU A 77 3.79 10.94 5.48
N PRO A 78 4.46 10.38 6.51
CA PRO A 78 5.42 11.16 7.29
C PRO A 78 6.64 11.62 6.49
N LEU A 79 6.87 11.04 5.33
CA LEU A 79 8.06 11.30 4.51
C LEU A 79 7.78 12.27 3.36
N LEU A 80 6.51 12.62 3.12
CA LEU A 80 6.15 13.42 1.95
C LEU A 80 6.78 14.80 1.95
N ALA A 81 6.80 15.48 3.09
CA ALA A 81 7.42 16.80 3.19
C ALA A 81 8.89 16.74 2.79
N GLU A 82 9.58 15.72 3.24
CA GLU A 82 10.99 15.53 2.94
C GLU A 82 11.25 15.17 1.49
N ARG A 83 10.44 14.25 0.95
CA ARG A 83 10.61 13.75 -0.42
C ARG A 83 10.12 14.70 -1.50
N CYS A 84 9.06 15.45 -1.21
CA CYS A 84 8.41 16.32 -2.19
C CYS A 84 8.70 17.80 -1.98
N GLY A 85 9.35 18.14 -0.86
CA GLY A 85 9.64 19.52 -0.50
C GLY A 85 8.44 20.25 0.08
N PHE A 86 8.71 21.31 0.82
CA PHE A 86 7.66 22.07 1.52
C PHE A 86 6.79 22.89 0.58
N GLY A 87 7.28 23.18 -0.63
CA GLY A 87 6.54 23.98 -1.60
C GLY A 87 5.34 23.28 -2.21
N HIS A 88 5.15 22.02 -1.94
CA HIS A 88 4.04 21.24 -2.50
C HIS A 88 2.86 21.10 -1.54
N GLY A 89 2.79 21.97 -0.54
CA GLY A 89 1.74 21.89 0.45
C GLY A 89 1.88 20.72 1.42
N ALA A 90 2.99 20.00 1.32
CA ALA A 90 3.27 18.92 2.24
C ALA A 90 3.59 19.52 3.60
N THR A 91 2.81 19.15 4.58
CA THR A 91 3.04 19.55 5.96
C THR A 91 3.55 18.35 6.74
N VAL A 92 4.03 18.62 7.95
CA VAL A 92 4.35 17.52 8.86
C VAL A 92 3.06 16.74 9.09
N ALA A 93 3.11 15.43 8.87
CA ALA A 93 1.95 14.57 9.05
C ALA A 93 1.47 14.65 10.49
N ASP A 94 0.19 14.97 10.70
CA ASP A 94 -0.36 15.03 12.04
C ASP A 94 -0.81 13.64 12.51
N ALA A 95 -0.89 13.48 13.82
CA ALA A 95 -1.23 12.20 14.43
C ALA A 95 -2.66 11.75 14.07
N GLU A 96 -3.57 12.69 13.87
CA GLU A 96 -4.95 12.37 13.53
C GLU A 96 -5.05 11.80 12.11
N LEU A 97 -4.35 12.41 11.16
CA LEU A 97 -4.31 11.90 9.79
C LEU A 97 -3.69 10.50 9.76
N LEU A 98 -2.56 10.32 10.43
CA LEU A 98 -1.90 9.01 10.48
C LEU A 98 -2.81 7.95 11.09
N ALA A 99 -3.55 8.29 12.14
CA ALA A 99 -4.49 7.36 12.75
C ALA A 99 -5.59 6.95 11.78
N ARG A 100 -6.12 7.90 11.00
CA ARG A 100 -7.14 7.60 10.00
C ARG A 100 -6.61 6.73 8.88
N LEU A 101 -5.41 7.03 8.39
CA LEU A 101 -4.78 6.22 7.35
C LEU A 101 -4.55 4.79 7.83
N LYS A 102 -4.11 4.64 9.08
CA LYS A 102 -3.91 3.33 9.67
C LYS A 102 -5.22 2.54 9.77
N LEU A 103 -6.29 3.18 10.22
CA LEU A 103 -7.60 2.52 10.33
C LEU A 103 -8.11 2.07 8.97
N MET A 104 -7.94 2.89 7.94
CA MET A 104 -8.31 2.52 6.58
C MET A 104 -7.51 1.31 6.09
N ALA A 105 -6.20 1.33 6.34
CA ALA A 105 -5.34 0.23 5.93
C ALA A 105 -5.70 -1.06 6.66
N MET A 106 -5.98 -0.98 7.96
CA MET A 106 -6.41 -2.13 8.75
C MET A 106 -7.74 -2.70 8.24
N SER A 107 -8.65 -1.83 7.82
CA SER A 107 -9.91 -2.26 7.22
C SER A 107 -9.69 -3.08 5.95
N HIS A 108 -8.79 -2.63 5.09
CA HIS A 108 -8.44 -3.37 3.88
C HIS A 108 -7.76 -4.70 4.20
N SER A 109 -6.90 -4.73 5.21
CA SER A 109 -6.25 -5.96 5.65
C SER A 109 -7.28 -6.97 6.14
N ARG A 110 -8.25 -6.51 6.92
CA ARG A 110 -9.32 -7.36 7.44
C ARG A 110 -10.19 -7.89 6.29
N ARG A 111 -10.50 -7.04 5.32
CA ARG A 111 -11.29 -7.44 4.17
C ARG A 111 -10.61 -8.57 3.40
N LEU A 112 -9.30 -8.46 3.18
CA LEU A 112 -8.52 -9.50 2.53
C LEU A 112 -8.52 -10.78 3.37
N SER A 113 -8.27 -10.67 4.65
CA SER A 113 -8.24 -11.82 5.56
C SER A 113 -9.59 -12.55 5.58
N ASP A 114 -10.69 -11.80 5.65
CA ASP A 114 -12.03 -12.38 5.65
C ASP A 114 -12.32 -13.10 4.33
N TYR A 115 -11.91 -12.50 3.22
CA TYR A 115 -12.07 -13.13 1.91
C TYR A 115 -11.31 -14.45 1.84
N LEU A 116 -10.08 -14.46 2.27
CA LEU A 116 -9.25 -15.67 2.23
C LEU A 116 -9.84 -16.77 3.13
N ASN A 117 -10.33 -16.40 4.30
CA ASN A 117 -10.95 -17.37 5.20
C ASN A 117 -12.22 -17.96 4.62
N ALA A 118 -13.00 -17.15 3.92
CA ALA A 118 -14.24 -17.61 3.29
C ALA A 118 -13.98 -18.52 2.09
N HIS A 119 -12.82 -18.42 1.46
CA HIS A 119 -12.45 -19.20 0.28
C HIS A 119 -11.33 -20.21 0.55
N ALA A 120 -11.02 -20.46 1.82
CA ALA A 120 -10.04 -21.48 2.19
C ALA A 120 -10.61 -22.88 1.93
N GLU A 121 -9.76 -23.74 1.40
CA GLU A 121 -10.11 -25.14 1.14
C GLU A 121 -9.73 -26.03 2.32
#